data_6d6d5673481f520b34dd7be8aa380e35
#
_entry.id   6d6d5673481f520b34dd7be8aa380e35
#
_cell.length_a   1.000
_cell.length_b   1.000
_cell.length_c   1.000
_cell.angle_alpha   90.00
_cell.angle_beta   90.00
_cell.angle_gamma   90.00
#
_symmetry.space_group_name_H-M   'P 1'
#
loop_
_entity.id
_entity.type
_entity.pdbx_description
1 polymer ?
#
loop_
_entity_poly.entity_id
_entity_poly.type
_entity_poly.pdbx_seq_one_letter_code
_entity_poly.pdbx_strand_id
1 'polypeptide(L)'
;MFLRGQKSLTQRRAQYYNVVDTNTDGGRGAVIRQVWFLEGFTMSIQNEYLSGLMERVVRRNPAEPEFHQAVQEVLTSLVPVVEAKPEYIKEGVTDCLVEPERIIKFRVPWEDDQGNIHVNRGFRVQFNSAIGPYKGGLRFHPSVYEGIIKFLGFEQIFKNSLTGLPIGGGKGGSDFDPKGKSDAEVMRFCQSFMTELFKYIGPDTDVPAGDIGV
;
A
#
# COMPACT_ATOMS: atom_id res chain seq x y z
N MET A 1 -33.15 23.43 -11.81
CA MET A 1 -31.75 23.85 -11.90
C MET A 1 -31.12 23.55 -10.53
N PHE A 2 -30.61 22.32 -10.35
CA PHE A 2 -29.99 21.88 -9.10
C PHE A 2 -28.50 21.68 -9.34
N LEU A 3 -27.68 22.54 -8.72
CA LEU A 3 -26.23 22.39 -8.67
C LEU A 3 -25.90 21.29 -7.66
N ARG A 4 -25.46 20.12 -8.14
CA ARG A 4 -24.82 19.09 -7.32
C ARG A 4 -23.37 19.50 -7.07
N GLY A 5 -23.05 19.85 -5.83
CA GLY A 5 -21.68 20.06 -5.39
C GLY A 5 -20.86 18.76 -5.50
N GLN A 6 -19.69 18.85 -6.09
CA GLN A 6 -18.69 17.78 -6.09
C GLN A 6 -18.20 17.55 -4.65
N LYS A 7 -18.48 16.37 -4.10
CA LYS A 7 -17.89 15.93 -2.83
C LYS A 7 -16.44 15.51 -3.09
N SER A 8 -15.53 15.95 -2.22
CA SER A 8 -14.11 15.61 -2.27
C SER A 8 -13.91 14.09 -2.14
N LEU A 9 -12.85 13.57 -2.76
CA LEU A 9 -12.47 12.15 -2.82
C LEU A 9 -12.26 11.47 -1.45
N THR A 10 -12.21 12.24 -0.36
CA THR A 10 -11.91 11.76 1.00
C THR A 10 -13.13 11.26 1.80
N GLN A 11 -14.34 11.23 1.24
CA GLN A 11 -15.57 10.83 1.96
C GLN A 11 -16.31 9.62 1.37
N ARG A 12 -15.67 8.77 0.60
CA ARG A 12 -16.33 7.55 0.10
C ARG A 12 -16.21 6.44 1.14
N ARG A 13 -17.34 6.11 1.79
CA ARG A 13 -17.45 4.96 2.69
C ARG A 13 -17.48 3.67 1.88
N ALA A 14 -16.60 2.73 2.21
CA ALA A 14 -16.73 1.36 1.76
C ALA A 14 -18.01 0.76 2.38
N GLN A 15 -18.91 0.22 1.56
CA GLN A 15 -20.08 -0.51 2.02
C GLN A 15 -19.89 -1.99 1.74
N TYR A 16 -20.24 -2.81 2.74
CA TYR A 16 -20.26 -4.27 2.59
C TYR A 16 -21.63 -4.69 2.07
N TYR A 17 -21.63 -5.52 1.06
CA TYR A 17 -22.83 -6.18 0.59
C TYR A 17 -22.66 -7.70 0.70
N ASN A 18 -23.68 -8.37 1.25
CA ASN A 18 -23.75 -9.81 1.22
C ASN A 18 -24.42 -10.21 -0.12
N VAL A 19 -23.65 -10.78 -1.02
CA VAL A 19 -24.18 -11.34 -2.26
C VAL A 19 -24.45 -12.82 -2.04
N VAL A 20 -25.72 -13.20 -2.17
CA VAL A 20 -26.13 -14.59 -2.15
C VAL A 20 -25.98 -15.14 -3.57
N ASP A 21 -24.99 -16.00 -3.80
CA ASP A 21 -24.84 -16.69 -5.07
C ASP A 21 -25.80 -17.91 -5.10
N THR A 22 -26.81 -17.83 -5.93
CA THR A 22 -27.81 -18.89 -6.11
C THR A 22 -27.50 -19.86 -7.24
N ASN A 23 -26.37 -19.68 -7.93
CA ASN A 23 -25.94 -20.54 -9.02
C ASN A 23 -24.98 -21.62 -8.54
N THR A 24 -25.51 -22.65 -7.86
CA THR A 24 -24.80 -23.91 -7.68
C THR A 24 -25.57 -25.01 -8.40
N ASP A 25 -25.02 -25.53 -9.47
CA ASP A 25 -25.41 -26.80 -10.03
C ASP A 25 -25.19 -27.89 -8.95
N GLY A 26 -26.30 -28.46 -8.47
CA GLY A 26 -26.31 -29.63 -7.62
C GLY A 26 -26.25 -29.42 -6.11
N GLY A 27 -27.30 -28.90 -5.52
CA GLY A 27 -27.78 -29.24 -4.18
C GLY A 27 -26.89 -28.93 -2.95
N ARG A 28 -27.36 -28.04 -2.14
CA ARG A 28 -27.09 -27.69 -0.73
C ARG A 28 -26.15 -26.52 -0.49
N GLY A 29 -26.79 -25.41 -0.13
CA GLY A 29 -26.19 -24.31 0.63
C GLY A 29 -25.88 -23.08 -0.18
N ALA A 30 -26.66 -22.03 0.06
CA ALA A 30 -26.33 -20.66 -0.41
C ALA A 30 -24.98 -20.25 0.17
N VAL A 31 -24.00 -19.96 -0.68
CA VAL A 31 -22.71 -19.41 -0.25
C VAL A 31 -22.86 -17.89 -0.16
N ILE A 32 -22.81 -17.36 1.06
CA ILE A 32 -22.77 -15.91 1.27
C ILE A 32 -21.35 -15.46 0.95
N ARG A 33 -21.16 -14.79 -0.16
CA ARG A 33 -19.91 -14.09 -0.47
C ARG A 33 -20.03 -12.65 0.01
N GLN A 34 -19.16 -12.25 0.91
CA GLN A 34 -18.99 -10.83 1.24
C GLN A 34 -18.19 -10.16 0.11
N VAL A 35 -18.87 -9.33 -0.67
CA VAL A 35 -18.25 -8.56 -1.73
C VAL A 35 -18.11 -7.12 -1.25
N TRP A 36 -16.90 -6.60 -1.31
CA TRP A 36 -16.63 -5.19 -1.05
C TRP A 36 -17.02 -4.38 -2.28
N PHE A 37 -17.99 -3.49 -2.12
CA PHE A 37 -18.28 -2.48 -3.14
C PHE A 37 -17.75 -1.12 -2.68
N LEU A 38 -16.77 -0.60 -3.41
CA LEU A 38 -16.49 0.82 -3.43
C LEU A 38 -17.47 1.46 -4.42
N GLU A 39 -18.42 2.27 -3.94
CA GLU A 39 -19.33 3.00 -4.82
C GLU A 39 -18.51 3.82 -5.84
N GLY A 40 -18.56 3.43 -7.08
CA GLY A 40 -18.09 4.19 -8.23
C GLY A 40 -16.91 3.64 -9.01
N PHE A 41 -16.37 2.44 -8.70
CA PHE A 41 -15.26 1.86 -9.46
C PHE A 41 -15.44 0.36 -9.67
N THR A 42 -16.32 -0.01 -10.61
CA THR A 42 -16.44 -1.39 -11.10
C THR A 42 -15.78 -1.48 -12.47
N MET A 43 -14.47 -1.38 -12.55
CA MET A 43 -13.77 -1.98 -13.69
C MET A 43 -13.50 -3.44 -13.33
N SER A 44 -14.28 -4.35 -13.89
CA SER A 44 -13.99 -5.78 -13.81
C SER A 44 -12.70 -6.05 -14.58
N ILE A 45 -11.71 -6.65 -13.91
CA ILE A 45 -10.50 -7.11 -14.59
C ILE A 45 -10.91 -8.21 -15.58
N GLN A 46 -10.72 -7.95 -16.88
CA GLN A 46 -11.15 -8.85 -17.98
C GLN A 46 -10.16 -10.01 -18.21
N ASN A 47 -9.61 -10.55 -17.14
CA ASN A 47 -8.75 -11.72 -17.17
C ASN A 47 -8.99 -12.52 -15.90
N GLU A 48 -9.37 -13.78 -16.03
CA GLU A 48 -9.78 -14.66 -14.92
C GLU A 48 -8.69 -14.81 -13.87
N TYR A 49 -7.45 -15.01 -14.29
CA TYR A 49 -6.32 -15.17 -13.37
C TYR A 49 -6.06 -13.89 -12.57
N LEU A 50 -6.00 -12.73 -13.22
CA LEU A 50 -5.77 -11.45 -12.56
C LEU A 50 -6.94 -11.05 -11.65
N SER A 51 -8.17 -11.39 -12.03
CA SER A 51 -9.35 -11.22 -11.16
C SER A 51 -9.24 -12.09 -9.90
N GLY A 52 -8.86 -13.34 -10.04
CA GLY A 52 -8.60 -14.24 -8.90
C GLY A 52 -7.42 -13.79 -8.04
N LEU A 53 -6.37 -13.19 -8.65
CA LEU A 53 -5.27 -12.57 -7.92
C LEU A 53 -5.76 -11.38 -7.08
N MET A 54 -6.60 -10.51 -7.65
CA MET A 54 -7.18 -9.38 -6.92
C MET A 54 -8.02 -9.84 -5.72
N GLU A 55 -8.82 -10.88 -5.87
CA GLU A 55 -9.57 -11.48 -4.75
C GLU A 55 -8.64 -12.00 -3.63
N ARG A 56 -7.49 -12.60 -4.00
CA ARG A 56 -6.47 -13.01 -3.02
C ARG A 56 -5.87 -11.82 -2.28
N VAL A 57 -5.56 -10.75 -3.01
CA VAL A 57 -5.03 -9.50 -2.43
C VAL A 57 -5.99 -8.93 -1.40
N VAL A 58 -7.28 -8.77 -1.74
CA VAL A 58 -8.30 -8.25 -0.82
C VAL A 58 -8.42 -9.13 0.43
N ARG A 59 -8.44 -10.45 0.27
CA ARG A 59 -8.58 -11.39 1.39
C ARG A 59 -7.37 -11.37 2.33
N ARG A 60 -6.15 -11.20 1.79
CA ARG A 60 -4.91 -11.18 2.58
C ARG A 60 -4.66 -9.85 3.29
N ASN A 61 -5.22 -8.76 2.77
CA ASN A 61 -5.00 -7.40 3.23
C ASN A 61 -6.32 -6.73 3.67
N PRO A 62 -7.00 -7.23 4.70
CA PRO A 62 -8.28 -6.67 5.13
C PRO A 62 -8.10 -5.23 5.60
N ALA A 63 -9.07 -4.37 5.27
CA ALA A 63 -9.11 -2.95 5.64
C ALA A 63 -7.96 -2.07 5.09
N GLU A 64 -7.46 -2.39 3.90
CA GLU A 64 -6.45 -1.60 3.18
C GLU A 64 -6.99 -1.08 1.82
N PRO A 65 -8.02 -0.23 1.80
CA PRO A 65 -8.72 0.15 0.57
C PRO A 65 -7.83 0.87 -0.45
N GLU A 66 -6.87 1.68 0.00
CA GLU A 66 -5.96 2.39 -0.89
C GLU A 66 -5.03 1.41 -1.62
N PHE A 67 -4.55 0.38 -0.92
CA PHE A 67 -3.75 -0.67 -1.52
C PHE A 67 -4.56 -1.51 -2.51
N HIS A 68 -5.81 -1.85 -2.17
CA HIS A 68 -6.69 -2.59 -3.07
C HIS A 68 -6.96 -1.81 -4.37
N GLN A 69 -7.22 -0.50 -4.27
CA GLN A 69 -7.46 0.35 -5.44
C GLN A 69 -6.24 0.40 -6.35
N ALA A 70 -5.06 0.65 -5.80
CA ALA A 70 -3.83 0.72 -6.59
C ALA A 70 -3.51 -0.60 -7.29
N VAL A 71 -3.65 -1.73 -6.58
CA VAL A 71 -3.45 -3.06 -7.18
C VAL A 71 -4.45 -3.31 -8.29
N GLN A 72 -5.73 -2.99 -8.10
CA GLN A 72 -6.76 -3.17 -9.12
C GLN A 72 -6.46 -2.36 -10.38
N GLU A 73 -6.06 -1.10 -10.24
CA GLU A 73 -5.71 -0.23 -11.38
C GLU A 73 -4.54 -0.81 -12.17
N VAL A 74 -3.50 -1.25 -11.48
CA VAL A 74 -2.32 -1.84 -12.11
C VAL A 74 -2.65 -3.18 -12.78
N LEU A 75 -3.32 -4.10 -12.09
CA LEU A 75 -3.69 -5.40 -12.66
C LEU A 75 -4.59 -5.24 -13.89
N THR A 76 -5.50 -4.26 -13.89
CA THR A 76 -6.32 -3.94 -15.06
C THR A 76 -5.45 -3.50 -16.24
N SER A 77 -4.44 -2.69 -15.99
CA SER A 77 -3.51 -2.22 -17.04
C SER A 77 -2.57 -3.32 -17.55
N LEU A 78 -2.33 -4.37 -16.76
CA LEU A 78 -1.46 -5.49 -17.12
C LEU A 78 -2.16 -6.58 -17.94
N VAL A 79 -3.48 -6.54 -18.12
CA VAL A 79 -4.23 -7.54 -18.91
C VAL A 79 -3.58 -7.80 -20.28
N PRO A 80 -3.33 -6.79 -21.14
CA PRO A 80 -2.72 -7.05 -22.44
C PRO A 80 -1.28 -7.60 -22.36
N VAL A 81 -0.57 -7.32 -21.26
CA VAL A 81 0.80 -7.82 -21.05
C VAL A 81 0.79 -9.32 -20.75
N VAL A 82 -0.08 -9.77 -19.83
CA VAL A 82 -0.16 -11.20 -19.48
C VAL A 82 -0.81 -12.05 -20.57
N GLU A 83 -1.68 -11.45 -21.40
CA GLU A 83 -2.22 -12.12 -22.58
C GLU A 83 -1.17 -12.31 -23.67
N ALA A 84 -0.30 -11.33 -23.85
CA ALA A 84 0.83 -11.43 -24.79
C ALA A 84 1.98 -12.33 -24.27
N LYS A 85 2.10 -12.46 -22.93
CA LYS A 85 3.18 -13.20 -22.26
C LYS A 85 2.64 -14.05 -21.11
N PRO A 86 1.93 -15.16 -21.41
CA PRO A 86 1.32 -16.00 -20.38
C PRO A 86 2.34 -16.68 -19.46
N GLU A 87 3.62 -16.73 -19.87
CA GLU A 87 4.70 -17.18 -19.00
C GLU A 87 4.83 -16.37 -17.71
N TYR A 88 4.50 -15.09 -17.68
CA TYR A 88 4.53 -14.28 -16.47
C TYR A 88 3.57 -14.76 -15.39
N ILE A 89 2.43 -15.31 -15.80
CA ILE A 89 1.50 -15.96 -14.89
C ILE A 89 2.11 -17.25 -14.35
N LYS A 90 2.63 -18.10 -15.26
CA LYS A 90 3.19 -19.41 -14.91
C LYS A 90 4.40 -19.29 -13.97
N GLU A 91 5.19 -18.25 -14.13
CA GLU A 91 6.38 -17.97 -13.31
C GLU A 91 6.06 -17.18 -12.04
N GLY A 92 4.79 -16.83 -11.81
CA GLY A 92 4.35 -16.11 -10.61
C GLY A 92 4.77 -14.65 -10.53
N VAL A 93 5.17 -14.03 -11.66
CA VAL A 93 5.64 -12.65 -11.70
C VAL A 93 4.58 -11.69 -11.17
N THR A 94 3.33 -11.85 -11.59
CA THR A 94 2.22 -11.00 -11.15
C THR A 94 1.89 -11.17 -9.66
N ASP A 95 2.02 -12.38 -9.12
CA ASP A 95 1.83 -12.64 -7.68
C ASP A 95 2.93 -11.95 -6.85
N CYS A 96 4.19 -12.01 -7.31
CA CYS A 96 5.31 -11.31 -6.68
C CYS A 96 5.17 -9.79 -6.75
N LEU A 97 4.56 -9.24 -7.81
CA LEU A 97 4.36 -7.79 -7.93
C LEU A 97 3.39 -7.21 -6.89
N VAL A 98 2.43 -7.99 -6.40
CA VAL A 98 1.40 -7.51 -5.47
C VAL A 98 1.69 -7.87 -4.01
N GLU A 99 2.78 -8.57 -3.73
CA GLU A 99 3.20 -8.98 -2.39
C GLU A 99 4.54 -8.33 -2.04
N PRO A 100 4.66 -7.54 -0.95
CA PRO A 100 5.94 -6.96 -0.56
C PRO A 100 6.92 -8.04 -0.10
N GLU A 101 8.20 -7.89 -0.42
CA GLU A 101 9.25 -8.80 0.04
C GLU A 101 9.41 -8.74 1.56
N ARG A 102 9.22 -7.55 2.17
CA ARG A 102 9.33 -7.37 3.62
C ARG A 102 8.58 -6.14 4.11
N ILE A 103 7.93 -6.28 5.25
CA ILE A 103 7.37 -5.16 6.02
C ILE A 103 8.04 -5.14 7.39
N ILE A 104 8.58 -3.97 7.77
CA ILE A 104 9.19 -3.72 9.06
C ILE A 104 8.28 -2.72 9.78
N LYS A 105 7.77 -3.12 10.95
CA LYS A 105 6.94 -2.31 11.81
C LYS A 105 7.59 -2.22 13.18
N PHE A 106 7.71 -1.01 13.69
CA PHE A 106 8.40 -0.77 14.95
C PHE A 106 7.76 0.37 15.75
N ARG A 107 8.05 0.37 17.04
CA ARG A 107 7.61 1.40 17.97
C ARG A 107 8.61 2.55 17.99
N VAL A 108 8.08 3.79 18.03
CA VAL A 108 8.87 5.03 18.06
C VAL A 108 8.48 5.85 19.29
N PRO A 109 9.11 5.62 20.46
CA PRO A 109 8.91 6.45 21.65
C PRO A 109 9.73 7.73 21.55
N TRP A 110 9.14 8.87 21.90
CA TRP A 110 9.83 10.16 21.94
C TRP A 110 9.22 11.05 23.03
N GLU A 111 9.98 12.05 23.50
CA GLU A 111 9.59 12.97 24.56
C GLU A 111 9.27 14.35 23.98
N ASP A 112 8.15 14.95 24.42
CA ASP A 112 7.80 16.32 24.07
C ASP A 112 8.58 17.36 24.90
N ASP A 113 8.39 18.65 24.62
CA ASP A 113 9.06 19.73 25.34
C ASP A 113 8.59 19.89 26.78
N GLN A 114 7.48 19.23 27.16
CA GLN A 114 6.96 19.20 28.53
C GLN A 114 7.41 17.97 29.33
N GLY A 115 8.21 17.07 28.72
CA GLY A 115 8.69 15.84 29.36
C GLY A 115 7.69 14.67 29.29
N ASN A 116 6.64 14.77 28.50
CA ASN A 116 5.71 13.67 28.30
C ASN A 116 6.21 12.69 27.24
N ILE A 117 6.03 11.40 27.48
CA ILE A 117 6.40 10.35 26.53
C ILE A 117 5.24 10.05 25.60
N HIS A 118 5.51 10.14 24.31
CA HIS A 118 4.63 9.75 23.21
C HIS A 118 5.14 8.49 22.53
N VAL A 119 4.24 7.73 21.93
CA VAL A 119 4.59 6.49 21.20
C VAL A 119 3.88 6.48 19.85
N ASN A 120 4.66 6.59 18.80
CA ASN A 120 4.20 6.44 17.42
C ASN A 120 4.58 5.06 16.84
N ARG A 121 4.01 4.75 15.70
CA ARG A 121 4.35 3.55 14.91
C ARG A 121 5.19 3.94 13.71
N GLY A 122 6.31 3.29 13.54
CA GLY A 122 7.17 3.39 12.37
C GLY A 122 6.96 2.21 11.43
N PHE A 123 7.06 2.47 10.13
CA PHE A 123 6.93 1.47 9.07
C PHE A 123 8.03 1.65 8.02
N ARG A 124 8.54 0.53 7.49
CA ARG A 124 9.30 0.46 6.25
C ARG A 124 8.84 -0.74 5.45
N VAL A 125 8.34 -0.50 4.25
CA VAL A 125 8.00 -1.53 3.28
C VAL A 125 9.13 -1.61 2.27
N GLN A 126 9.82 -2.74 2.24
CA GLN A 126 10.77 -3.16 1.22
C GLN A 126 9.98 -3.99 0.23
N PHE A 127 9.47 -3.31 -0.83
CA PHE A 127 8.42 -3.91 -1.64
C PHE A 127 8.98 -4.85 -2.70
N ASN A 128 9.92 -4.38 -3.50
CA ASN A 128 10.49 -5.19 -4.58
C ASN A 128 11.91 -4.75 -4.91
N SER A 129 12.84 -5.69 -4.94
CA SER A 129 14.28 -5.49 -5.20
C SER A 129 14.75 -6.06 -6.53
N ALA A 130 13.84 -6.52 -7.40
CA ALA A 130 14.20 -7.22 -8.64
C ALA A 130 15.12 -6.43 -9.58
N ILE A 131 15.05 -5.09 -9.54
CA ILE A 131 15.88 -4.21 -10.39
C ILE A 131 16.94 -3.41 -9.62
N GLY A 132 17.06 -3.60 -8.31
CA GLY A 132 18.07 -2.94 -7.49
C GLY A 132 17.60 -2.67 -6.04
N PRO A 133 18.42 -1.98 -5.24
CA PRO A 133 18.12 -1.66 -3.86
C PRO A 133 16.76 -0.97 -3.72
N TYR A 134 16.05 -1.24 -2.61
CA TYR A 134 14.80 -0.54 -2.34
C TYR A 134 15.04 0.97 -2.26
N LYS A 135 14.17 1.75 -2.89
CA LYS A 135 14.27 3.21 -2.92
C LYS A 135 12.91 3.84 -2.75
N GLY A 136 12.77 4.77 -1.81
CA GLY A 136 11.55 5.55 -1.61
C GLY A 136 11.56 6.38 -0.35
N GLY A 137 10.62 7.34 -0.27
CA GLY A 137 10.53 8.34 0.78
C GLY A 137 10.05 7.83 2.12
N LEU A 138 10.16 8.71 3.13
CA LEU A 138 9.58 8.54 4.46
C LEU A 138 8.47 9.58 4.64
N ARG A 139 7.23 9.12 4.89
CA ARG A 139 6.05 9.98 5.11
C ARG A 139 5.73 10.07 6.60
N PHE A 140 5.69 11.29 7.14
CA PHE A 140 5.24 11.55 8.50
C PHE A 140 3.92 12.30 8.49
N HIS A 141 2.83 11.59 8.79
CA HIS A 141 1.47 12.16 8.78
C HIS A 141 0.54 11.31 9.66
N PRO A 142 -0.43 11.90 10.39
CA PRO A 142 -1.33 11.14 11.28
C PRO A 142 -2.17 10.07 10.58
N SER A 143 -2.42 10.20 9.28
CA SER A 143 -3.15 9.19 8.51
C SER A 143 -2.33 7.95 8.15
N VAL A 144 -1.02 7.93 8.44
CA VAL A 144 -0.14 6.81 8.08
C VAL A 144 -0.47 5.57 8.91
N TYR A 145 -0.77 4.48 8.22
CA TYR A 145 -0.83 3.13 8.76
C TYR A 145 -0.19 2.17 7.75
N GLU A 146 -0.10 0.90 8.09
CA GLU A 146 0.60 -0.10 7.28
C GLU A 146 0.10 -0.15 5.82
N GLY A 147 -1.23 -0.13 5.62
CA GLY A 147 -1.85 -0.15 4.28
C GLY A 147 -1.47 1.05 3.41
N ILE A 148 -1.36 2.26 3.99
CA ILE A 148 -0.88 3.46 3.27
C ILE A 148 0.56 3.28 2.83
N ILE A 149 1.43 2.78 3.70
CA ILE A 149 2.85 2.59 3.34
C ILE A 149 3.01 1.47 2.32
N LYS A 150 2.21 0.42 2.42
CA LYS A 150 2.15 -0.66 1.42
C LYS A 150 1.69 -0.15 0.06
N PHE A 151 0.59 0.60 0.02
CA PHE A 151 0.09 1.28 -1.18
C PHE A 151 1.17 2.11 -1.86
N LEU A 152 1.80 3.01 -1.10
CA LEU A 152 2.85 3.89 -1.63
C LEU A 152 4.11 3.13 -2.05
N GLY A 153 4.45 2.04 -1.36
CA GLY A 153 5.56 1.15 -1.74
C GLY A 153 5.28 0.41 -3.04
N PHE A 154 4.04 -0.03 -3.25
CA PHE A 154 3.58 -0.65 -4.49
C PHE A 154 3.69 0.32 -5.67
N GLU A 155 3.16 1.54 -5.55
CA GLU A 155 3.30 2.56 -6.61
C GLU A 155 4.77 2.90 -6.89
N GLN A 156 5.62 2.88 -5.85
CA GLN A 156 7.03 3.21 -5.99
C GLN A 156 7.79 2.21 -6.89
N ILE A 157 7.36 0.95 -6.99
CA ILE A 157 7.95 -0.04 -7.91
C ILE A 157 7.87 0.48 -9.35
N PHE A 158 6.67 0.87 -9.77
CA PHE A 158 6.41 1.29 -11.15
C PHE A 158 7.06 2.65 -11.44
N LYS A 159 6.97 3.57 -10.49
CA LYS A 159 7.63 4.87 -10.60
C LYS A 159 9.14 4.72 -10.82
N ASN A 160 9.80 3.87 -10.05
CA ASN A 160 11.23 3.66 -10.14
C ASN A 160 11.62 2.91 -11.42
N SER A 161 10.86 1.90 -11.85
CA SER A 161 11.12 1.14 -13.07
C SER A 161 11.13 2.03 -14.32
N LEU A 162 10.31 3.08 -14.34
CA LEU A 162 10.22 4.03 -15.46
C LEU A 162 11.41 4.99 -15.54
N THR A 163 12.25 5.05 -14.52
CA THR A 163 13.45 5.91 -14.53
C THR A 163 14.61 5.33 -15.34
N GLY A 164 14.58 4.02 -15.61
CA GLY A 164 15.69 3.27 -16.21
C GLY A 164 16.89 3.07 -15.27
N LEU A 165 16.79 3.48 -14.02
CA LEU A 165 17.84 3.28 -13.01
C LEU A 165 17.68 1.92 -12.31
N PRO A 166 18.78 1.29 -11.85
CA PRO A 166 18.77 0.01 -11.16
C PRO A 166 18.35 0.21 -9.68
N ILE A 167 17.14 0.66 -9.45
CA ILE A 167 16.57 0.91 -8.11
C ILE A 167 15.21 0.24 -7.98
N GLY A 168 15.05 -0.52 -6.92
CA GLY A 168 13.81 -1.18 -6.53
C GLY A 168 12.80 -0.23 -5.88
N GLY A 169 11.70 -0.78 -5.37
CA GLY A 169 10.63 -0.02 -4.72
C GLY A 169 10.59 -0.23 -3.22
N GLY A 170 10.52 0.87 -2.47
CA GLY A 170 10.30 0.86 -1.04
C GLY A 170 9.61 2.14 -0.56
N LYS A 171 9.01 2.09 0.60
CA LYS A 171 8.38 3.25 1.24
C LYS A 171 8.43 3.10 2.76
N GLY A 172 8.52 4.21 3.46
CA GLY A 172 8.43 4.22 4.91
C GLY A 172 7.61 5.39 5.43
N GLY A 173 7.43 5.42 6.73
CA GLY A 173 6.72 6.52 7.38
C GLY A 173 6.28 6.21 8.79
N SER A 174 5.54 7.14 9.37
CA SER A 174 4.99 7.06 10.71
C SER A 174 3.69 7.86 10.80
N ASP A 175 2.84 7.50 11.76
CA ASP A 175 1.67 8.25 12.16
C ASP A 175 2.00 9.51 13.00
N PHE A 176 3.26 9.91 13.06
CA PHE A 176 3.72 11.15 13.67
C PHE A 176 3.25 12.37 12.87
N ASP A 177 2.69 13.35 13.56
CA ASP A 177 2.34 14.65 12.98
C ASP A 177 3.41 15.70 13.33
N PRO A 178 4.20 16.16 12.35
CA PRO A 178 5.22 17.18 12.58
C PRO A 178 4.63 18.58 12.75
N LYS A 179 3.36 18.80 12.39
CA LYS A 179 2.74 20.13 12.47
C LYS A 179 2.59 20.57 13.92
N GLY A 180 3.09 21.79 14.21
CA GLY A 180 3.02 22.37 15.55
C GLY A 180 4.01 21.77 16.55
N LYS A 181 4.95 20.93 16.11
CA LYS A 181 6.06 20.45 16.91
C LYS A 181 7.25 21.39 16.83
N SER A 182 8.02 21.49 17.91
CA SER A 182 9.30 22.18 17.91
C SER A 182 10.36 21.37 17.13
N ASP A 183 11.41 22.04 16.68
CA ASP A 183 12.55 21.37 16.02
C ASP A 183 13.19 20.33 16.93
N ALA A 184 13.19 20.57 18.25
CA ALA A 184 13.72 19.64 19.24
C ALA A 184 12.85 18.38 19.37
N GLU A 185 11.53 18.52 19.38
CA GLU A 185 10.58 17.39 19.36
C GLU A 185 10.73 16.57 18.08
N VAL A 186 10.75 17.21 16.91
CA VAL A 186 10.98 16.52 15.63
C VAL A 186 12.32 15.79 15.65
N MET A 187 13.37 16.41 16.16
CA MET A 187 14.69 15.78 16.27
C MET A 187 14.65 14.51 17.16
N ARG A 188 14.02 14.59 18.34
CA ARG A 188 13.89 13.43 19.24
C ARG A 188 13.09 12.29 18.60
N PHE A 189 12.00 12.63 17.92
CA PHE A 189 11.24 11.67 17.14
C PHE A 189 12.10 11.02 16.05
N CYS A 190 12.79 11.81 15.24
CA CYS A 190 13.64 11.30 14.14
C CYS A 190 14.77 10.41 14.66
N GLN A 191 15.40 10.77 15.77
CA GLN A 191 16.43 9.95 16.41
C GLN A 191 15.89 8.59 16.84
N SER A 192 14.72 8.58 17.50
CA SER A 192 14.05 7.35 17.89
C SER A 192 13.65 6.50 16.68
N PHE A 193 13.07 7.11 15.66
CA PHE A 193 12.69 6.44 14.41
C PHE A 193 13.90 5.79 13.73
N MET A 194 15.01 6.54 13.62
CA MET A 194 16.24 6.05 12.99
C MET A 194 16.96 4.98 13.80
N THR A 195 16.84 4.98 15.13
CA THR A 195 17.40 3.94 16.00
C THR A 195 16.88 2.53 15.65
N GLU A 196 15.66 2.45 15.12
CA GLU A 196 15.12 1.19 14.63
C GLU A 196 15.38 0.97 13.14
N LEU A 197 15.17 2.01 12.32
CA LEU A 197 15.26 1.87 10.86
C LEU A 197 16.70 1.59 10.37
N PHE A 198 17.76 2.14 11.01
CA PHE A 198 19.13 2.03 10.51
C PHE A 198 19.60 0.58 10.32
N LYS A 199 19.01 -0.37 11.03
CA LYS A 199 19.32 -1.81 10.96
C LYS A 199 19.00 -2.43 9.59
N TYR A 200 18.16 -1.76 8.80
CA TYR A 200 17.56 -2.29 7.57
C TYR A 200 17.90 -1.50 6.34
N ILE A 201 18.60 -0.37 6.48
CA ILE A 201 18.95 0.53 5.38
C ILE A 201 20.45 0.52 5.09
N GLY A 202 20.79 0.89 3.87
CA GLY A 202 22.19 0.97 3.43
C GLY A 202 22.26 1.24 1.93
N PRO A 203 23.42 1.66 1.40
CA PRO A 203 23.54 2.10 0.00
C PRO A 203 23.22 1.00 -1.02
N ASP A 204 23.47 -0.26 -0.66
CA ASP A 204 23.26 -1.40 -1.54
C ASP A 204 22.03 -2.25 -1.16
N THR A 205 21.29 -1.84 -0.14
CA THR A 205 20.13 -2.59 0.38
C THR A 205 18.85 -1.78 0.25
N ASP A 206 18.79 -0.63 0.93
CA ASP A 206 17.59 0.20 1.01
C ASP A 206 17.98 1.66 1.25
N VAL A 207 17.60 2.54 0.33
CA VAL A 207 17.96 3.95 0.34
C VAL A 207 16.71 4.81 0.54
N PRO A 208 16.44 5.27 1.78
CA PRO A 208 15.37 6.22 2.05
C PRO A 208 15.56 7.55 1.32
N ALA A 209 14.46 8.25 1.08
CA ALA A 209 14.45 9.59 0.49
C ALA A 209 13.43 10.47 1.21
N GLY A 210 13.42 11.78 0.89
CA GLY A 210 12.38 12.68 1.33
C GLY A 210 11.03 12.34 0.70
N ASP A 211 9.95 12.70 1.37
CA ASP A 211 8.59 12.72 0.83
C ASP A 211 8.11 14.17 0.82
N ILE A 212 7.61 14.64 -0.32
CA ILE A 212 7.25 16.06 -0.52
C ILE A 212 5.71 16.13 -0.70
N GLY A 213 5.08 17.13 -0.06
CA GLY A 213 3.66 17.42 -0.27
C GLY A 213 2.70 16.71 0.68
N VAL A 214 3.16 16.43 1.89
CA VAL A 214 2.30 15.93 2.98
C VAL A 214 2.14 17.00 4.06
#